data_75482a79f0261f0ca56779cbcc91f744
#
_entry.id   75482a79f0261f0ca56779cbcc91f744
#
_cell.length_a   1.000
_cell.length_b   1.000
_cell.length_c   1.000
_cell.angle_alpha   90.00
_cell.angle_beta   90.00
_cell.angle_gamma   90.00
#
_symmetry.space_group_name_H-M   'P 1'
#
loop_
_entity.id
_entity.type
_entity.pdbx_description
1 polymer ?
#
loop_
_entity_poly.entity_id
_entity_poly.type
_entity_poly.pdbx_seq_one_letter_code
_entity_poly.pdbx_strand_id
1 'polypeptide(L)'
;MKFECNTHILSDICSNVQRAVSQKTSIPSLEGIMIKAERNTVTLTGYDLEVGMITSTNAEVKENGSIILNAKILCDILRNLPEDRVSFEADERLSCKIKSGEAEFTLVGTSSAEYPELPSVNGGFPVVIDSEILKDMIRKTIFATAENDAKIVHTGVRFEISENNIRLVAVDGFRLAIRNEKIDYSGEEKIFVVPKKTLNEVLKLSAGEDGKISMSIGKRHITFKIGDYDIVSRLLDGEFLNYKAAISGNSTGTVKVSVRNLINSIERTSLIITDRAKSPIRCIFDKDMIKISSVTVLGSANDRVPAEMTGEKLEMGFNNKFLLDALRVCDTDEVIIKLSSPVHPIIIVPTDGDSFLFLILPVRLKTE
;
A
#
# COMPACT_ATOMS: atom_id res chain seq x y z
N MET A 1 -7.27 33.32 -15.08
CA MET A 1 -6.35 32.75 -14.08
C MET A 1 -4.93 33.03 -14.49
N LYS A 2 -4.12 33.64 -13.59
CA LYS A 2 -2.71 33.94 -13.92
C LYS A 2 -1.86 33.81 -12.66
N PHE A 3 -0.80 33.00 -12.71
CA PHE A 3 0.12 32.79 -11.58
C PHE A 3 1.53 32.42 -12.04
N GLU A 4 2.50 32.58 -11.15
CA GLU A 4 3.89 32.14 -11.30
C GLU A 4 4.34 31.37 -10.06
N CYS A 5 5.11 30.29 -10.22
CA CYS A 5 5.62 29.50 -9.11
C CYS A 5 6.95 28.82 -9.46
N ASN A 6 7.53 28.11 -8.48
CA ASN A 6 8.74 27.31 -8.70
C ASN A 6 8.39 26.05 -9.53
N THR A 7 9.15 25.83 -10.61
CA THR A 7 8.93 24.74 -11.56
C THR A 7 9.14 23.36 -10.91
N HIS A 8 10.21 23.19 -10.14
CA HIS A 8 10.53 21.90 -9.52
C HIS A 8 9.48 21.49 -8.50
N ILE A 9 9.08 22.42 -7.62
CA ILE A 9 8.03 22.16 -6.62
C ILE A 9 6.71 21.81 -7.31
N LEU A 10 6.31 22.57 -8.34
CA LEU A 10 5.08 22.29 -9.07
C LEU A 10 5.13 20.95 -9.80
N SER A 11 6.26 20.60 -10.41
CA SER A 11 6.48 19.32 -11.08
C SER A 11 6.35 18.12 -10.13
N ASP A 12 6.95 18.23 -8.93
CA ASP A 12 6.90 17.19 -7.92
C ASP A 12 5.50 16.95 -7.40
N ILE A 13 4.80 18.03 -6.98
CA ILE A 13 3.43 17.90 -6.50
C ILE A 13 2.46 17.45 -7.60
N CYS A 14 2.66 17.91 -8.85
CA CYS A 14 1.89 17.46 -10.00
C CYS A 14 2.07 15.96 -10.26
N SER A 15 3.33 15.46 -10.20
CA SER A 15 3.66 14.05 -10.34
C SER A 15 3.04 13.18 -9.24
N ASN A 16 2.94 13.69 -8.02
CA ASN A 16 2.26 13.02 -6.92
C ASN A 16 0.74 12.97 -7.15
N VAL A 17 0.12 14.12 -7.44
CA VAL A 17 -1.33 14.24 -7.66
C VAL A 17 -1.79 13.42 -8.87
N GLN A 18 -0.97 13.33 -9.92
CA GLN A 18 -1.26 12.50 -11.11
C GLN A 18 -1.59 11.05 -10.76
N ARG A 19 -1.06 10.49 -9.67
CA ARG A 19 -1.32 9.11 -9.25
C ARG A 19 -2.76 8.85 -8.79
N ALA A 20 -3.47 9.92 -8.40
CA ALA A 20 -4.90 9.89 -8.08
C ALA A 20 -5.80 10.22 -9.27
N VAL A 21 -5.24 10.40 -10.48
CA VAL A 21 -6.01 10.71 -11.69
C VAL A 21 -6.36 9.42 -12.43
N SER A 22 -7.57 9.34 -12.97
CA SER A 22 -8.01 8.20 -13.76
C SER A 22 -7.30 8.18 -15.13
N GLN A 23 -6.81 7.00 -15.53
CA GLN A 23 -6.19 6.84 -16.87
C GLN A 23 -7.21 6.56 -17.97
N LYS A 24 -8.37 6.00 -17.61
CA LYS A 24 -9.48 5.69 -18.52
C LYS A 24 -10.78 5.83 -17.75
N THR A 25 -11.60 6.77 -18.12
CA THR A 25 -12.88 7.05 -17.47
C THR A 25 -13.89 7.53 -18.50
N SER A 26 -15.18 7.36 -18.17
CA SER A 26 -16.29 7.96 -18.92
C SER A 26 -16.49 9.46 -18.61
N ILE A 27 -15.77 9.99 -17.63
CA ILE A 27 -15.84 11.40 -17.20
C ILE A 27 -14.51 12.09 -17.58
N PRO A 28 -14.43 12.79 -18.71
CA PRO A 28 -13.16 13.34 -19.23
C PRO A 28 -12.42 14.25 -18.25
N SER A 29 -13.13 14.99 -17.40
CA SER A 29 -12.52 15.87 -16.39
C SER A 29 -11.64 15.11 -15.38
N LEU A 30 -11.90 13.82 -15.12
CA LEU A 30 -11.10 12.98 -14.23
C LEU A 30 -9.79 12.47 -14.84
N GLU A 31 -9.54 12.69 -16.14
CA GLU A 31 -8.22 12.46 -16.77
C GLU A 31 -7.27 13.65 -16.57
N GLY A 32 -7.77 14.73 -15.95
CA GLY A 32 -7.04 15.95 -15.69
C GLY A 32 -6.73 16.17 -14.21
N ILE A 33 -5.78 17.07 -13.98
CA ILE A 33 -5.53 17.69 -12.69
C ILE A 33 -6.27 19.01 -12.66
N MET A 34 -7.12 19.22 -11.64
CA MET A 34 -7.72 20.52 -11.40
C MET A 34 -6.69 21.41 -10.70
N ILE A 35 -6.41 22.56 -11.32
CA ILE A 35 -5.53 23.61 -10.81
C ILE A 35 -6.39 24.77 -10.38
N LYS A 36 -6.26 25.20 -9.13
CA LYS A 36 -6.94 26.40 -8.59
C LYS A 36 -5.89 27.37 -8.06
N ALA A 37 -5.83 28.56 -8.62
CA ALA A 37 -4.99 29.66 -8.15
C ALA A 37 -5.84 30.67 -7.38
N GLU A 38 -5.53 30.87 -6.10
CA GLU A 38 -6.27 31.76 -5.23
C GLU A 38 -5.37 32.33 -4.13
N ARG A 39 -5.47 33.62 -3.89
CA ARG A 39 -4.72 34.39 -2.87
C ARG A 39 -3.21 34.14 -2.94
N ASN A 40 -2.37 33.63 -2.80
CA ASN A 40 -0.93 33.39 -2.98
C ASN A 40 -0.63 31.88 -2.99
N THR A 41 -1.61 31.06 -3.33
CA THR A 41 -1.44 29.61 -3.39
C THR A 41 -2.01 29.03 -4.66
N VAL A 42 -1.40 27.95 -5.13
CA VAL A 42 -1.92 27.08 -6.16
C VAL A 42 -2.22 25.71 -5.55
N THR A 43 -3.47 25.29 -5.67
CA THR A 43 -3.95 23.99 -5.21
C THR A 43 -4.11 23.06 -6.41
N LEU A 44 -3.54 21.86 -6.31
CA LEU A 44 -3.69 20.79 -7.28
C LEU A 44 -4.60 19.70 -6.69
N THR A 45 -5.53 19.23 -7.51
CA THR A 45 -6.45 18.16 -7.13
C THR A 45 -6.47 17.09 -8.21
N GLY A 46 -6.23 15.85 -7.85
CA GLY A 46 -6.45 14.66 -8.67
C GLY A 46 -7.51 13.77 -8.04
N TYR A 47 -8.38 13.16 -8.84
CA TYR A 47 -9.45 12.30 -8.34
C TYR A 47 -9.88 11.26 -9.37
N ASP A 48 -10.18 10.04 -8.94
CA ASP A 48 -10.67 8.95 -9.79
C ASP A 48 -11.98 8.30 -9.29
N LEU A 49 -12.71 9.02 -8.40
CA LEU A 49 -13.91 8.58 -7.67
C LEU A 49 -13.67 7.58 -6.52
N GLU A 50 -12.49 6.99 -6.43
CA GLU A 50 -12.10 6.09 -5.34
C GLU A 50 -11.08 6.76 -4.42
N VAL A 51 -10.07 7.39 -5.03
CA VAL A 51 -8.98 8.07 -4.35
C VAL A 51 -8.85 9.49 -4.88
N GLY A 52 -8.87 10.47 -4.00
CA GLY A 52 -8.57 11.86 -4.29
C GLY A 52 -7.30 12.30 -3.58
N MET A 53 -6.54 13.17 -4.20
CA MET A 53 -5.34 13.78 -3.63
C MET A 53 -5.38 15.28 -3.84
N ILE A 54 -5.17 16.02 -2.76
CA ILE A 54 -5.13 17.48 -2.75
C ILE A 54 -3.83 17.91 -2.12
N THR A 55 -3.18 18.89 -2.72
CA THR A 55 -2.04 19.58 -2.14
C THR A 55 -1.95 21.00 -2.66
N SER A 56 -1.23 21.86 -1.94
CA SER A 56 -1.08 23.27 -2.31
C SER A 56 0.37 23.71 -2.17
N THR A 57 0.76 24.68 -2.99
CA THR A 57 2.07 25.33 -2.89
C THR A 57 1.92 26.86 -3.01
N ASN A 58 2.92 27.57 -2.50
CA ASN A 58 2.96 29.02 -2.65
C ASN A 58 3.21 29.41 -4.12
N ALA A 59 2.50 30.43 -4.56
CA ALA A 59 2.59 31.00 -5.90
C ALA A 59 2.32 32.50 -5.88
N GLU A 60 2.88 33.22 -6.83
CA GLU A 60 2.54 34.62 -7.08
C GLU A 60 1.27 34.65 -7.95
N VAL A 61 0.10 34.78 -7.34
CA VAL A 61 -1.17 34.79 -8.04
C VAL A 61 -1.54 36.23 -8.42
N LYS A 62 -1.56 36.52 -9.75
CA LYS A 62 -1.97 37.80 -10.33
C LYS A 62 -3.46 37.86 -10.60
N GLU A 63 -4.05 36.71 -11.00
CA GLU A 63 -5.48 36.60 -11.27
C GLU A 63 -5.97 35.24 -10.74
N ASN A 64 -6.99 35.27 -9.89
CA ASN A 64 -7.64 34.07 -9.38
C ASN A 64 -8.33 33.30 -10.50
N GLY A 65 -8.48 32.00 -10.34
CA GLY A 65 -9.22 31.15 -11.28
C GLY A 65 -8.89 29.69 -11.11
N SER A 66 -9.50 28.88 -11.97
CA SER A 66 -9.29 27.44 -11.97
C SER A 66 -9.45 26.85 -13.35
N ILE A 67 -8.75 25.77 -13.63
CA ILE A 67 -8.78 25.03 -14.91
C ILE A 67 -8.42 23.57 -14.65
N ILE A 68 -8.91 22.67 -15.50
CA ILE A 68 -8.51 21.29 -15.54
C ILE A 68 -7.60 21.11 -16.75
N LEU A 69 -6.39 20.57 -16.55
CA LEU A 69 -5.46 20.22 -17.61
C LEU A 69 -5.19 18.72 -17.61
N ASN A 70 -5.02 18.12 -18.79
CA ASN A 70 -4.67 16.71 -18.91
C ASN A 70 -3.43 16.39 -18.06
N ALA A 71 -3.58 15.46 -17.13
CA ALA A 71 -2.59 15.18 -16.12
C ALA A 71 -1.25 14.70 -16.69
N LYS A 72 -1.30 13.80 -17.68
CA LYS A 72 -0.09 13.25 -18.32
C LYS A 72 0.69 14.33 -19.06
N ILE A 73 0.00 15.09 -19.91
CA ILE A 73 0.63 16.14 -20.72
C ILE A 73 1.21 17.22 -19.82
N LEU A 74 0.48 17.65 -18.79
CA LEU A 74 0.94 18.65 -17.82
C LEU A 74 2.20 18.20 -17.10
N CYS A 75 2.22 16.98 -16.57
CA CYS A 75 3.39 16.44 -15.87
C CYS A 75 4.59 16.28 -16.81
N ASP A 76 4.35 15.83 -18.06
CA ASP A 76 5.43 15.67 -19.04
C ASP A 76 6.03 17.04 -19.42
N ILE A 77 5.21 18.09 -19.57
CA ILE A 77 5.69 19.45 -19.79
C ILE A 77 6.53 19.92 -18.60
N LEU A 78 5.96 19.88 -17.38
CA LEU A 78 6.64 20.39 -16.19
C LEU A 78 8.01 19.76 -15.93
N ARG A 79 8.17 18.47 -16.21
CA ARG A 79 9.46 17.75 -16.07
C ARG A 79 10.53 18.21 -17.06
N ASN A 80 10.12 18.81 -18.16
CA ASN A 80 11.03 19.21 -19.26
C ASN A 80 11.18 20.73 -19.40
N LEU A 81 10.65 21.52 -18.45
CA LEU A 81 10.85 22.96 -18.45
C LEU A 81 12.29 23.34 -18.12
N PRO A 82 12.88 24.35 -18.80
CA PRO A 82 14.29 24.69 -18.66
C PRO A 82 14.62 25.59 -17.46
N GLU A 83 13.66 26.32 -16.92
CA GLU A 83 13.87 27.35 -15.89
C GLU A 83 13.24 27.01 -14.55
N ASP A 84 13.78 27.57 -13.49
CA ASP A 84 13.27 27.37 -12.12
C ASP A 84 11.90 28.02 -11.87
N ARG A 85 11.44 28.87 -12.78
CA ARG A 85 10.13 29.52 -12.68
C ARG A 85 9.28 29.19 -13.89
N VAL A 86 8.00 28.94 -13.61
CA VAL A 86 6.97 28.70 -14.60
C VAL A 86 5.78 29.63 -14.38
N SER A 87 5.25 30.17 -15.46
CA SER A 87 4.02 30.98 -15.46
C SER A 87 2.89 30.26 -16.18
N PHE A 88 1.69 30.40 -15.63
CA PHE A 88 0.44 29.90 -16.17
C PHE A 88 -0.50 31.06 -16.43
N GLU A 89 -1.10 31.10 -17.60
CA GLU A 89 -2.12 32.07 -17.96
C GLU A 89 -3.26 31.36 -18.72
N ALA A 90 -4.43 31.26 -18.08
CA ALA A 90 -5.60 30.65 -18.69
C ALA A 90 -6.69 31.73 -18.94
N ASP A 91 -7.19 31.77 -20.17
CA ASP A 91 -8.23 32.69 -20.60
C ASP A 91 -9.66 32.12 -20.37
N GLU A 92 -10.66 32.90 -20.74
CA GLU A 92 -12.09 32.53 -20.64
C GLU A 92 -12.49 31.41 -21.60
N ARG A 93 -11.67 31.11 -22.63
CA ARG A 93 -11.88 30.02 -23.59
C ARG A 93 -11.19 28.74 -23.16
N LEU A 94 -10.69 28.71 -21.90
CA LEU A 94 -9.97 27.57 -21.33
C LEU A 94 -8.67 27.22 -22.07
N SER A 95 -8.10 28.19 -22.79
CA SER A 95 -6.75 28.05 -23.36
C SER A 95 -5.74 28.48 -22.30
N CYS A 96 -4.88 27.55 -21.91
CA CYS A 96 -3.86 27.75 -20.90
C CYS A 96 -2.47 27.81 -21.52
N LYS A 97 -1.82 28.96 -21.39
CA LYS A 97 -0.43 29.19 -21.80
C LYS A 97 0.48 28.89 -20.60
N ILE A 98 1.48 28.05 -20.82
CA ILE A 98 2.51 27.68 -19.86
C ILE A 98 3.84 28.16 -20.42
N LYS A 99 4.56 28.99 -19.66
CA LYS A 99 5.83 29.58 -20.14
C LYS A 99 6.93 29.45 -19.08
N SER A 100 8.13 29.06 -19.54
CA SER A 100 9.36 28.99 -18.74
C SER A 100 10.54 29.33 -19.62
N GLY A 101 11.20 30.48 -19.38
CA GLY A 101 12.20 31.07 -20.29
C GLY A 101 11.62 31.28 -21.70
N GLU A 102 12.28 30.73 -22.70
CA GLU A 102 11.83 30.79 -24.10
C GLU A 102 10.85 29.66 -24.47
N ALA A 103 10.68 28.65 -23.59
CA ALA A 103 9.73 27.56 -23.83
C ALA A 103 8.29 28.01 -23.57
N GLU A 104 7.42 27.81 -24.53
CA GLU A 104 6.01 28.18 -24.45
C GLU A 104 5.13 27.03 -24.94
N PHE A 105 4.13 26.65 -24.15
CA PHE A 105 3.12 25.63 -24.49
C PHE A 105 1.75 26.24 -24.35
N THR A 106 0.82 25.83 -25.20
CA THR A 106 -0.60 26.17 -25.09
C THR A 106 -1.43 24.90 -25.04
N LEU A 107 -2.14 24.70 -23.92
CA LEU A 107 -3.02 23.57 -23.72
C LEU A 107 -4.48 24.02 -23.70
N VAL A 108 -5.35 23.23 -24.31
CA VAL A 108 -6.79 23.39 -24.15
C VAL A 108 -7.21 22.63 -22.89
N GLY A 109 -7.78 23.34 -21.94
CA GLY A 109 -8.28 22.77 -20.68
C GLY A 109 -9.78 22.53 -20.71
N THR A 110 -10.30 22.11 -19.56
CA THR A 110 -11.72 21.90 -19.28
C THR A 110 -12.14 22.76 -18.11
N SER A 111 -13.42 23.11 -18.04
CA SER A 111 -13.96 23.92 -16.95
C SER A 111 -13.89 23.18 -15.61
N SER A 112 -13.39 23.84 -14.57
CA SER A 112 -13.35 23.28 -13.21
C SER A 112 -14.75 22.96 -12.65
N ALA A 113 -15.81 23.54 -13.20
CA ALA A 113 -17.20 23.22 -12.84
C ALA A 113 -17.59 21.77 -13.21
N GLU A 114 -16.86 21.14 -14.12
CA GLU A 114 -17.06 19.74 -14.52
C GLU A 114 -16.31 18.75 -13.61
N TYR A 115 -15.49 19.25 -12.67
CA TYR A 115 -14.75 18.36 -11.76
C TYR A 115 -15.64 17.92 -10.61
N PRO A 116 -15.76 16.59 -10.37
CA PRO A 116 -16.55 16.11 -9.25
C PRO A 116 -15.99 16.61 -7.91
N GLU A 117 -16.87 17.01 -7.00
CA GLU A 117 -16.46 17.39 -5.66
C GLU A 117 -15.85 16.19 -4.91
N LEU A 118 -14.72 16.41 -4.27
CA LEU A 118 -14.11 15.40 -3.40
C LEU A 118 -14.95 15.27 -2.12
N PRO A 119 -15.18 14.03 -1.66
CA PRO A 119 -15.88 13.80 -0.42
C PRO A 119 -15.17 14.46 0.76
N SER A 120 -15.90 15.21 1.57
CA SER A 120 -15.38 15.73 2.83
C SER A 120 -15.65 14.74 3.97
N VAL A 121 -14.64 14.46 4.77
CA VAL A 121 -14.79 13.68 6.00
C VAL A 121 -14.98 14.62 7.16
N ASN A 122 -16.24 14.86 7.52
CA ASN A 122 -16.60 15.72 8.64
C ASN A 122 -16.93 14.86 9.87
N GLY A 123 -16.29 15.13 11.01
CA GLY A 123 -16.65 14.59 12.31
C GLY A 123 -15.61 13.71 13.00
N GLY A 124 -15.54 13.86 14.31
CA GLY A 124 -14.67 13.10 15.20
C GLY A 124 -13.25 13.66 15.32
N PHE A 125 -12.58 13.26 16.40
CA PHE A 125 -11.15 13.52 16.54
C PHE A 125 -10.36 12.61 15.60
N PRO A 126 -9.36 13.14 14.88
CA PRO A 126 -8.52 12.30 14.03
C PRO A 126 -7.69 11.34 14.87
N VAL A 127 -7.45 10.15 14.34
CA VAL A 127 -6.45 9.24 14.87
C VAL A 127 -5.08 9.68 14.36
N VAL A 128 -4.19 10.03 15.28
CA VAL A 128 -2.84 10.50 14.96
C VAL A 128 -1.84 9.40 15.29
N ILE A 129 -1.04 9.02 14.31
CA ILE A 129 -0.04 7.95 14.43
C ILE A 129 1.29 8.43 13.86
N ASP A 130 2.39 7.91 14.41
CA ASP A 130 3.71 8.13 13.86
C ASP A 130 3.82 7.57 12.44
N SER A 131 4.46 8.34 11.54
CA SER A 131 4.59 7.99 10.12
C SER A 131 5.31 6.66 9.92
N GLU A 132 6.41 6.41 10.63
CA GLU A 132 7.19 5.17 10.50
C GLU A 132 6.39 3.97 11.02
N ILE A 133 5.65 4.14 12.11
CA ILE A 133 4.79 3.09 12.66
C ILE A 133 3.70 2.71 11.65
N LEU A 134 2.99 3.69 11.09
CA LEU A 134 1.93 3.39 10.11
C LEU A 134 2.51 2.76 8.83
N LYS A 135 3.67 3.23 8.35
CA LYS A 135 4.38 2.64 7.20
C LYS A 135 4.74 1.18 7.46
N ASP A 136 5.29 0.87 8.63
CA ASP A 136 5.62 -0.50 9.03
C ASP A 136 4.37 -1.39 9.06
N MET A 137 3.30 -0.91 9.69
CA MET A 137 2.04 -1.64 9.76
C MET A 137 1.45 -1.95 8.39
N ILE A 138 1.46 -0.97 7.48
CA ILE A 138 0.98 -1.16 6.11
C ILE A 138 1.87 -2.15 5.36
N ARG A 139 3.20 -2.00 5.40
CA ARG A 139 4.14 -2.91 4.72
C ARG A 139 3.99 -4.35 5.18
N LYS A 140 3.80 -4.57 6.49
CA LYS A 140 3.62 -5.90 7.08
C LYS A 140 2.26 -6.54 6.81
N THR A 141 1.32 -5.84 6.17
CA THR A 141 -0.01 -6.38 5.90
C THR A 141 -0.40 -6.35 4.42
N ILE A 142 -0.07 -5.30 3.70
CA ILE A 142 -0.54 -5.04 2.33
C ILE A 142 -0.21 -6.16 1.33
N PHE A 143 0.87 -6.93 1.56
CA PHE A 143 1.26 -8.04 0.70
C PHE A 143 0.25 -9.19 0.71
N ALA A 144 -0.53 -9.32 1.79
CA ALA A 144 -1.53 -10.37 1.95
C ALA A 144 -2.93 -9.96 1.45
N THR A 145 -3.09 -8.81 0.82
CA THR A 145 -4.35 -8.42 0.16
C THR A 145 -4.54 -9.20 -1.13
N ALA A 146 -5.79 -9.54 -1.46
CA ALA A 146 -6.14 -10.14 -2.74
C ALA A 146 -5.95 -9.14 -3.89
N GLU A 147 -5.56 -9.64 -5.07
CA GLU A 147 -5.52 -8.83 -6.30
C GLU A 147 -6.91 -8.75 -6.94
N ASN A 148 -7.61 -9.87 -6.98
CA ASN A 148 -8.99 -9.99 -7.47
C ASN A 148 -9.72 -10.97 -6.58
N ASP A 149 -10.79 -10.54 -5.93
CA ASP A 149 -11.62 -11.39 -5.06
C ASP A 149 -13.10 -11.07 -5.33
N ALA A 150 -13.94 -12.08 -5.22
CA ALA A 150 -15.40 -11.93 -5.24
C ALA A 150 -15.89 -11.04 -4.07
N LYS A 151 -15.16 -11.06 -2.95
CA LYS A 151 -15.36 -10.15 -1.82
C LYS A 151 -14.36 -8.98 -1.91
N ILE A 152 -14.81 -7.86 -2.43
CA ILE A 152 -13.97 -6.67 -2.64
C ILE A 152 -13.20 -6.22 -1.39
N VAL A 153 -13.72 -6.50 -0.19
CA VAL A 153 -13.06 -6.16 1.08
C VAL A 153 -11.69 -6.83 1.27
N HIS A 154 -11.44 -7.97 0.60
CA HIS A 154 -10.14 -8.63 0.65
C HIS A 154 -9.07 -7.95 -0.23
N THR A 155 -9.47 -7.02 -1.12
CA THR A 155 -8.52 -6.19 -1.90
C THR A 155 -7.97 -5.00 -1.12
N GLY A 156 -8.34 -4.87 0.14
CA GLY A 156 -7.87 -3.84 1.07
C GLY A 156 -7.36 -4.42 2.37
N VAL A 157 -6.91 -3.52 3.24
CA VAL A 157 -6.46 -3.83 4.59
C VAL A 157 -7.52 -3.36 5.58
N ARG A 158 -7.95 -4.24 6.46
CA ARG A 158 -8.86 -3.94 7.56
C ARG A 158 -8.10 -3.29 8.69
N PHE A 159 -8.60 -2.16 9.15
CA PHE A 159 -8.17 -1.44 10.33
C PHE A 159 -9.14 -1.70 11.46
N GLU A 160 -8.63 -2.05 12.61
CA GLU A 160 -9.36 -2.17 13.87
C GLU A 160 -8.67 -1.25 14.88
N ILE A 161 -9.35 -0.19 15.29
CA ILE A 161 -8.84 0.80 16.23
C ILE A 161 -9.72 0.73 17.48
N SER A 162 -9.11 0.50 18.61
CA SER A 162 -9.75 0.47 19.93
C SER A 162 -8.92 1.26 20.91
N GLU A 163 -9.33 1.33 22.16
CA GLU A 163 -8.60 2.01 23.21
C GLU A 163 -7.13 1.57 23.24
N ASN A 164 -6.22 2.52 23.05
CA ASN A 164 -4.77 2.35 23.06
C ASN A 164 -4.20 1.29 22.09
N ASN A 165 -4.96 0.87 21.07
CA ASN A 165 -4.50 -0.16 20.15
C ASN A 165 -5.00 0.06 18.74
N ILE A 166 -4.13 -0.23 17.77
CA ILE A 166 -4.47 -0.34 16.36
C ILE A 166 -3.99 -1.68 15.81
N ARG A 167 -4.85 -2.33 15.03
CA ARG A 167 -4.56 -3.58 14.34
C ARG A 167 -4.88 -3.44 12.88
N LEU A 168 -3.95 -3.87 12.03
CA LEU A 168 -4.15 -4.02 10.61
C LEU A 168 -4.22 -5.50 10.25
N VAL A 169 -5.17 -5.86 9.39
CA VAL A 169 -5.39 -7.25 8.94
C VAL A 169 -5.61 -7.28 7.43
N ALA A 170 -4.89 -8.16 6.75
CA ALA A 170 -5.10 -8.44 5.33
C ALA A 170 -5.20 -9.94 5.07
N VAL A 171 -5.99 -10.35 4.07
CA VAL A 171 -6.22 -11.75 3.71
C VAL A 171 -6.55 -11.89 2.23
N ASP A 172 -6.05 -12.97 1.59
CA ASP A 172 -6.35 -13.31 0.20
C ASP A 172 -6.92 -14.73 0.01
N GLY A 173 -7.30 -15.39 1.13
CA GLY A 173 -7.80 -16.77 1.13
C GLY A 173 -6.71 -17.85 1.20
N PHE A 174 -5.43 -17.52 0.98
CA PHE A 174 -4.28 -18.43 1.10
C PHE A 174 -3.30 -18.02 2.17
N ARG A 175 -3.30 -16.76 2.55
CA ARG A 175 -2.46 -16.17 3.57
C ARG A 175 -3.20 -15.05 4.30
N LEU A 176 -2.75 -14.77 5.50
CA LEU A 176 -3.25 -13.69 6.33
C LEU A 176 -2.08 -13.00 7.01
N ALA A 177 -2.14 -11.68 7.10
CA ALA A 177 -1.16 -10.88 7.82
C ALA A 177 -1.86 -10.01 8.86
N ILE A 178 -1.31 -9.99 10.07
CA ILE A 178 -1.75 -9.12 11.16
C ILE A 178 -0.54 -8.32 11.65
N ARG A 179 -0.75 -7.03 11.92
CA ARG A 179 0.20 -6.18 12.61
C ARG A 179 -0.53 -5.40 13.70
N ASN A 180 -0.03 -5.50 14.93
CA ASN A 180 -0.56 -4.81 16.10
C ASN A 180 0.39 -3.71 16.53
N GLU A 181 -0.17 -2.57 16.99
CA GLU A 181 0.61 -1.50 17.58
C GLU A 181 -0.18 -0.79 18.69
N LYS A 182 0.53 -0.26 19.68
CA LYS A 182 -0.06 0.60 20.70
C LYS A 182 -0.05 2.04 20.23
N ILE A 183 -1.19 2.71 20.35
CA ILE A 183 -1.36 4.12 19.99
C ILE A 183 -2.03 4.88 21.12
N ASP A 184 -1.82 6.17 21.18
CA ASP A 184 -2.55 7.05 22.11
C ASP A 184 -3.92 7.39 21.49
N TYR A 185 -4.92 6.58 21.80
CA TYR A 185 -6.29 6.74 21.32
C TYR A 185 -7.29 6.35 22.39
N SER A 186 -8.23 7.24 22.68
CA SER A 186 -9.29 7.06 23.68
C SER A 186 -10.71 7.25 23.12
N GLY A 187 -10.85 7.22 21.79
CA GLY A 187 -12.15 7.36 21.12
C GLY A 187 -12.91 6.03 20.99
N GLU A 188 -14.04 6.10 20.29
CA GLU A 188 -14.86 4.92 20.00
C GLU A 188 -14.12 3.91 19.12
N GLU A 189 -14.45 2.62 19.28
CA GLU A 189 -13.94 1.56 18.42
C GLU A 189 -14.32 1.83 16.95
N LYS A 190 -13.34 1.70 16.05
CA LYS A 190 -13.53 1.88 14.62
C LYS A 190 -13.01 0.67 13.85
N ILE A 191 -13.85 0.15 12.97
CA ILE A 191 -13.52 -0.96 12.09
C ILE A 191 -13.89 -0.55 10.67
N PHE A 192 -12.90 -0.59 9.77
CA PHE A 192 -13.08 -0.20 8.38
C PHE A 192 -12.01 -0.86 7.49
N VAL A 193 -12.22 -0.86 6.18
CA VAL A 193 -11.28 -1.43 5.21
C VAL A 193 -10.84 -0.37 4.22
N VAL A 194 -9.53 -0.17 4.13
CA VAL A 194 -8.89 0.79 3.22
C VAL A 194 -8.37 0.05 2.00
N PRO A 195 -8.68 0.50 0.77
CA PRO A 195 -8.19 -0.12 -0.46
C PRO A 195 -6.66 -0.17 -0.53
N LYS A 196 -6.11 -1.26 -1.08
CA LYS A 196 -4.66 -1.42 -1.34
C LYS A 196 -4.09 -0.24 -2.12
N LYS A 197 -4.83 0.26 -3.12
CA LYS A 197 -4.43 1.41 -3.93
C LYS A 197 -4.13 2.63 -3.07
N THR A 198 -5.04 2.98 -2.17
CA THR A 198 -4.89 4.11 -1.25
C THR A 198 -3.67 3.95 -0.36
N LEU A 199 -3.50 2.77 0.24
CA LEU A 199 -2.37 2.50 1.15
C LEU A 199 -1.03 2.55 0.44
N ASN A 200 -0.96 2.18 -0.84
CA ASN A 200 0.24 2.37 -1.66
C ASN A 200 0.57 3.85 -1.84
N GLU A 201 -0.43 4.72 -2.01
CA GLU A 201 -0.19 6.17 -2.11
C GLU A 201 0.22 6.76 -0.75
N VAL A 202 -0.38 6.29 0.36
CA VAL A 202 0.05 6.65 1.72
C VAL A 202 1.53 6.28 1.92
N LEU A 203 1.96 5.08 1.56
CA LEU A 203 3.35 4.64 1.67
C LEU A 203 4.32 5.50 0.85
N LYS A 204 3.93 5.87 -0.38
CA LYS A 204 4.79 6.69 -1.28
C LYS A 204 4.94 8.11 -0.76
N LEU A 205 3.85 8.74 -0.32
CA LEU A 205 3.89 10.12 0.19
C LEU A 205 4.57 10.22 1.55
N SER A 206 4.48 9.17 2.37
CA SER A 206 5.16 9.11 3.65
C SER A 206 6.67 8.81 3.53
N ALA A 207 7.17 8.47 2.34
CA ALA A 207 8.59 8.22 2.13
C ALA A 207 9.38 9.54 2.24
N GLY A 208 10.19 9.69 3.29
CA GLY A 208 10.96 10.92 3.56
C GLY A 208 10.23 11.95 4.43
N GLU A 209 9.00 11.68 4.84
CA GLU A 209 8.28 12.50 5.81
C GLU A 209 8.51 11.96 7.23
N ASP A 210 9.26 12.70 8.02
CA ASP A 210 9.41 12.48 9.45
C ASP A 210 8.26 13.22 10.16
N GLY A 211 7.38 12.48 10.83
CA GLY A 211 6.30 13.14 11.56
C GLY A 211 5.11 12.23 11.81
N LYS A 212 3.96 12.85 11.96
CA LYS A 212 2.71 12.16 12.29
C LYS A 212 1.75 12.23 11.10
N ILE A 213 1.06 11.13 10.87
CA ILE A 213 -0.05 11.03 9.93
C ILE A 213 -1.36 11.14 10.72
N SER A 214 -2.25 12.00 10.25
CA SER A 214 -3.57 12.17 10.84
C SER A 214 -4.62 11.47 9.97
N MET A 215 -5.42 10.59 10.57
CA MET A 215 -6.48 9.84 9.90
C MET A 215 -7.84 10.34 10.39
N SER A 216 -8.66 10.90 9.50
CA SER A 216 -10.05 11.25 9.77
C SER A 216 -10.97 10.21 9.15
N ILE A 217 -11.73 9.48 9.97
CA ILE A 217 -12.52 8.33 9.54
C ILE A 217 -14.01 8.69 9.55
N GLY A 218 -14.64 8.69 8.38
CA GLY A 218 -16.08 8.85 8.20
C GLY A 218 -16.78 7.51 7.92
N LYS A 219 -18.08 7.57 7.61
CA LYS A 219 -18.89 6.36 7.33
C LYS A 219 -18.47 5.63 6.05
N ARG A 220 -18.10 6.35 5.01
CA ARG A 220 -17.77 5.78 3.68
C ARG A 220 -16.42 6.21 3.15
N HIS A 221 -15.78 7.17 3.79
CA HIS A 221 -14.50 7.74 3.35
C HIS A 221 -13.57 7.91 4.52
N ILE A 222 -12.27 7.87 4.22
CA ILE A 222 -11.18 8.21 5.13
C ILE A 222 -10.33 9.29 4.49
N THR A 223 -9.80 10.20 5.30
CA THR A 223 -8.78 11.16 4.88
C THR A 223 -7.49 10.90 5.63
N PHE A 224 -6.37 10.79 4.92
CA PHE A 224 -5.03 10.80 5.48
C PHE A 224 -4.40 12.15 5.20
N LYS A 225 -3.93 12.83 6.25
CA LYS A 225 -3.13 14.04 6.13
C LYS A 225 -1.67 13.70 6.36
N ILE A 226 -0.85 13.93 5.33
CA ILE A 226 0.58 13.58 5.27
C ILE A 226 1.34 14.80 4.76
N GLY A 227 2.04 15.52 5.67
CA GLY A 227 2.61 16.80 5.32
C GLY A 227 1.56 17.76 4.73
N ASP A 228 1.82 18.26 3.54
CA ASP A 228 0.92 19.17 2.81
C ASP A 228 -0.11 18.44 1.92
N TYR A 229 -0.18 17.08 1.99
CA TYR A 229 -1.11 16.29 1.20
C TYR A 229 -2.30 15.82 2.03
N ASP A 230 -3.48 15.97 1.44
CA ASP A 230 -4.71 15.29 1.89
C ASP A 230 -5.08 14.21 0.89
N ILE A 231 -5.08 12.94 1.33
CA ILE A 231 -5.55 11.80 0.55
C ILE A 231 -6.94 11.43 1.04
N VAL A 232 -7.93 11.55 0.19
CA VAL A 232 -9.30 11.11 0.47
C VAL A 232 -9.53 9.78 -0.21
N SER A 233 -10.05 8.79 0.51
CA SER A 233 -10.32 7.47 -0.07
C SER A 233 -11.70 6.96 0.32
N ARG A 234 -12.37 6.32 -0.64
CA ARG A 234 -13.56 5.53 -0.37
C ARG A 234 -13.16 4.25 0.37
N LEU A 235 -13.89 3.92 1.45
CA LEU A 235 -13.74 2.68 2.18
C LEU A 235 -14.41 1.52 1.43
N LEU A 236 -13.84 0.33 1.56
CA LEU A 236 -14.46 -0.89 1.03
C LEU A 236 -15.55 -1.37 1.98
N ASP A 237 -16.72 -1.67 1.45
CA ASP A 237 -17.88 -2.15 2.18
C ASP A 237 -18.09 -3.65 1.95
N GLY A 238 -18.51 -4.37 2.99
CA GLY A 238 -18.78 -5.79 2.94
C GLY A 238 -18.32 -6.55 4.19
N GLU A 239 -18.65 -7.84 4.23
CA GLU A 239 -18.28 -8.73 5.32
C GLU A 239 -16.84 -9.23 5.15
N PHE A 240 -15.95 -8.85 6.07
CA PHE A 240 -14.58 -9.35 6.14
C PHE A 240 -14.53 -10.74 6.78
N LEU A 241 -13.54 -11.57 6.39
CA LEU A 241 -13.34 -12.90 6.95
C LEU A 241 -13.23 -12.85 8.49
N ASN A 242 -13.88 -13.81 9.17
CA ASN A 242 -13.64 -14.03 10.59
C ASN A 242 -12.27 -14.71 10.79
N TYR A 243 -11.23 -13.91 10.69
CA TYR A 243 -9.84 -14.37 10.77
C TYR A 243 -9.45 -14.88 12.16
N LYS A 244 -10.16 -14.47 13.23
CA LYS A 244 -9.86 -14.90 14.60
C LYS A 244 -9.99 -16.42 14.75
N ALA A 245 -10.98 -17.03 14.06
CA ALA A 245 -11.13 -18.47 14.03
C ALA A 245 -9.97 -19.19 13.31
N ALA A 246 -9.37 -18.56 12.30
CA ALA A 246 -8.28 -19.15 11.55
C ALA A 246 -6.94 -19.18 12.33
N ILE A 247 -6.74 -18.28 13.28
CA ILE A 247 -5.51 -18.17 14.08
C ILE A 247 -5.59 -18.90 15.43
N SER A 248 -6.75 -19.42 15.83
CA SER A 248 -7.01 -20.00 17.17
C SER A 248 -6.57 -21.47 17.31
N GLY A 249 -5.83 -22.03 16.36
CA GLY A 249 -5.35 -23.42 16.41
C GLY A 249 -4.19 -23.63 17.39
N ASN A 250 -4.17 -24.81 18.06
CA ASN A 250 -3.03 -25.21 18.87
C ASN A 250 -1.86 -25.64 17.99
N SER A 251 -0.67 -25.14 18.25
CA SER A 251 0.55 -25.63 17.62
C SER A 251 1.08 -26.88 18.32
N THR A 252 1.52 -27.88 17.57
CA THR A 252 2.14 -29.11 18.10
C THR A 252 3.67 -29.03 18.07
N GLY A 253 4.23 -28.02 17.40
CA GLY A 253 5.67 -27.78 17.32
C GLY A 253 5.98 -26.34 16.97
N THR A 254 7.20 -25.92 17.24
CA THR A 254 7.73 -24.60 16.89
C THR A 254 9.10 -24.74 16.26
N VAL A 255 9.42 -23.86 15.30
CA VAL A 255 10.73 -23.79 14.65
C VAL A 255 11.25 -22.37 14.75
N LYS A 256 12.38 -22.19 15.40
CA LYS A 256 13.12 -20.93 15.44
C LYS A 256 14.16 -20.92 14.33
N VAL A 257 14.16 -19.90 13.49
CA VAL A 257 15.01 -19.85 12.30
C VAL A 257 15.40 -18.44 11.92
N SER A 258 16.62 -18.28 11.37
CA SER A 258 17.09 -17.01 10.81
C SER A 258 16.28 -16.65 9.57
N VAL A 259 15.68 -15.45 9.59
CA VAL A 259 14.89 -14.89 8.48
C VAL A 259 15.73 -14.81 7.21
N ARG A 260 16.93 -14.23 7.30
CA ARG A 260 17.85 -14.09 6.15
C ARG A 260 18.24 -15.42 5.52
N ASN A 261 18.61 -16.40 6.36
CA ASN A 261 19.02 -17.70 5.85
C ASN A 261 17.86 -18.43 5.18
N LEU A 262 16.65 -18.33 5.74
CA LEU A 262 15.44 -18.94 5.19
C LEU A 262 15.05 -18.29 3.85
N ILE A 263 15.05 -16.97 3.76
CA ILE A 263 14.83 -16.25 2.49
C ILE A 263 15.81 -16.72 1.42
N ASN A 264 17.10 -16.67 1.72
CA ASN A 264 18.15 -17.03 0.76
C ASN A 264 18.00 -18.48 0.26
N SER A 265 17.61 -19.41 1.13
CA SER A 265 17.40 -20.81 0.77
C SER A 265 16.15 -21.00 -0.09
N ILE A 266 15.05 -20.34 0.24
CA ILE A 266 13.83 -20.37 -0.58
C ILE A 266 14.10 -19.75 -1.96
N GLU A 267 14.82 -18.64 -2.03
CA GLU A 267 15.18 -18.00 -3.31
C GLU A 267 16.02 -18.92 -4.18
N ARG A 268 17.10 -19.53 -3.63
CA ARG A 268 17.94 -20.48 -4.38
C ARG A 268 17.15 -21.68 -4.90
N THR A 269 16.34 -22.30 -4.05
CA THR A 269 15.54 -23.47 -4.45
C THR A 269 14.41 -23.11 -5.39
N SER A 270 13.99 -21.86 -5.44
CA SER A 270 12.95 -21.37 -6.34
C SER A 270 13.44 -21.04 -7.76
N LEU A 271 14.76 -20.99 -8.01
CA LEU A 271 15.32 -20.61 -9.33
C LEU A 271 14.85 -21.50 -10.49
N ILE A 272 14.50 -22.75 -10.20
CA ILE A 272 14.00 -23.70 -11.20
C ILE A 272 12.46 -23.71 -11.32
N ILE A 273 11.76 -22.96 -10.46
CA ILE A 273 10.30 -22.84 -10.50
C ILE A 273 9.94 -21.74 -11.48
N THR A 274 9.21 -22.08 -12.54
CA THR A 274 8.73 -21.12 -13.53
C THR A 274 7.29 -20.72 -13.26
N ASP A 275 6.88 -19.54 -13.71
CA ASP A 275 5.49 -19.04 -13.58
C ASP A 275 4.46 -19.99 -14.22
N ARG A 276 4.86 -20.76 -15.23
CA ARG A 276 4.00 -21.76 -15.87
C ARG A 276 3.85 -23.04 -15.03
N ALA A 277 4.91 -23.47 -14.35
CA ALA A 277 4.90 -24.74 -13.62
C ALA A 277 4.22 -24.64 -12.26
N LYS A 278 4.24 -23.45 -11.60
CA LYS A 278 3.68 -23.19 -10.26
C LYS A 278 3.92 -24.32 -9.26
N SER A 279 5.09 -24.99 -9.37
CA SER A 279 5.46 -26.10 -8.48
C SER A 279 5.65 -25.58 -7.06
N PRO A 280 5.11 -26.25 -6.03
CA PRO A 280 5.36 -25.87 -4.65
C PRO A 280 6.81 -26.17 -4.26
N ILE A 281 7.35 -25.41 -3.32
CA ILE A 281 8.52 -25.84 -2.56
C ILE A 281 8.08 -26.84 -1.49
N ARG A 282 8.92 -27.85 -1.25
CA ARG A 282 8.77 -28.85 -0.20
C ARG A 282 9.67 -28.43 0.97
N CYS A 283 9.10 -28.27 2.15
CA CYS A 283 9.80 -27.96 3.40
C CYS A 283 9.67 -29.15 4.35
N ILE A 284 10.81 -29.70 4.81
CA ILE A 284 10.86 -30.70 5.86
C ILE A 284 11.47 -30.04 7.09
N PHE A 285 10.66 -29.86 8.10
CA PHE A 285 11.06 -29.35 9.41
C PHE A 285 11.58 -30.51 10.26
N ASP A 286 12.83 -30.42 10.70
CA ASP A 286 13.52 -31.43 11.52
C ASP A 286 14.21 -30.76 12.71
N LYS A 287 14.70 -31.50 13.69
CA LYS A 287 15.18 -30.99 14.99
C LYS A 287 16.15 -29.81 14.89
N ASP A 288 17.12 -29.89 13.98
CA ASP A 288 18.23 -28.96 13.84
C ASP A 288 18.29 -28.23 12.48
N MET A 289 17.33 -28.51 11.60
CA MET A 289 17.33 -27.93 10.25
C MET A 289 15.96 -27.92 9.59
N ILE A 290 15.81 -27.03 8.62
CA ILE A 290 14.76 -27.07 7.60
C ILE A 290 15.40 -27.49 6.29
N LYS A 291 14.93 -28.60 5.70
CA LYS A 291 15.31 -29.02 4.34
C LYS A 291 14.30 -28.43 3.35
N ILE A 292 14.78 -27.70 2.37
CA ILE A 292 13.95 -27.04 1.36
C ILE A 292 14.30 -27.63 0.00
N SER A 293 13.29 -28.05 -0.76
CA SER A 293 13.49 -28.61 -2.08
C SER A 293 12.40 -28.21 -3.05
N SER A 294 12.72 -28.22 -4.32
CA SER A 294 11.78 -28.06 -5.42
C SER A 294 12.09 -29.08 -6.54
N VAL A 295 11.04 -29.53 -7.20
CA VAL A 295 11.16 -30.45 -8.36
C VAL A 295 10.28 -29.89 -9.47
N THR A 296 10.85 -29.76 -10.66
CA THR A 296 10.16 -29.30 -11.87
C THR A 296 10.62 -30.14 -13.06
N VAL A 297 10.04 -29.91 -14.22
CA VAL A 297 10.50 -30.51 -15.48
C VAL A 297 11.93 -30.10 -15.88
N LEU A 298 12.46 -29.02 -15.31
CA LEU A 298 13.81 -28.51 -15.55
C LEU A 298 14.86 -29.18 -14.67
N GLY A 299 14.45 -29.88 -13.60
CA GLY A 299 15.33 -30.50 -12.64
C GLY A 299 14.88 -30.35 -11.19
N SER A 300 15.82 -30.57 -10.26
CA SER A 300 15.60 -30.48 -8.82
C SER A 300 16.59 -29.53 -8.16
N ALA A 301 16.17 -28.86 -7.12
CA ALA A 301 17.03 -28.07 -6.25
C ALA A 301 16.79 -28.48 -4.79
N ASN A 302 17.88 -28.54 -4.01
CA ASN A 302 17.84 -28.92 -2.60
C ASN A 302 18.75 -27.98 -1.80
N ASP A 303 18.29 -27.56 -0.63
CA ASP A 303 19.06 -26.73 0.29
C ASP A 303 18.69 -27.05 1.75
N ARG A 304 19.48 -26.54 2.70
CA ARG A 304 19.28 -26.75 4.14
C ARG A 304 19.55 -25.46 4.90
N VAL A 305 18.70 -25.19 5.88
CA VAL A 305 18.83 -24.04 6.78
C VAL A 305 18.90 -24.55 8.21
N PRO A 306 19.93 -24.19 9.00
CA PRO A 306 19.95 -24.48 10.42
C PRO A 306 18.73 -23.86 11.13
N ALA A 307 18.10 -24.60 12.02
CA ALA A 307 16.94 -24.17 12.77
C ALA A 307 16.85 -24.95 14.08
N GLU A 308 16.14 -24.42 15.07
CA GLU A 308 15.85 -25.11 16.31
C GLU A 308 14.37 -25.49 16.33
N MET A 309 14.06 -26.77 16.38
CA MET A 309 12.69 -27.26 16.35
C MET A 309 12.32 -27.99 17.64
N THR A 310 11.10 -27.70 18.14
CA THR A 310 10.39 -28.52 19.12
C THR A 310 9.23 -29.23 18.42
N GLY A 311 8.90 -30.44 18.88
CA GLY A 311 7.83 -31.26 18.27
C GLY A 311 8.37 -32.32 17.29
N GLU A 312 7.46 -32.96 16.58
CA GLU A 312 7.78 -34.03 15.65
C GLU A 312 8.15 -33.49 14.25
N LYS A 313 8.98 -34.27 13.55
CA LYS A 313 9.33 -33.98 12.15
C LYS A 313 8.08 -33.84 11.30
N LEU A 314 8.02 -32.75 10.50
CA LEU A 314 6.87 -32.41 9.65
C LEU A 314 7.29 -32.06 8.23
N GLU A 315 6.54 -32.56 7.27
CA GLU A 315 6.74 -32.25 5.86
C GLU A 315 5.53 -31.50 5.29
N MET A 316 5.78 -30.38 4.61
CA MET A 316 4.75 -29.49 4.07
C MET A 316 5.17 -28.90 2.73
N GLY A 317 4.20 -28.64 1.85
CA GLY A 317 4.40 -27.88 0.62
C GLY A 317 3.91 -26.45 0.75
N PHE A 318 4.58 -25.50 0.08
CA PHE A 318 4.16 -24.10 0.09
C PHE A 318 4.33 -23.45 -1.28
N ASN A 319 3.54 -22.41 -1.51
CA ASN A 319 3.85 -21.43 -2.53
C ASN A 319 5.05 -20.59 -2.04
N ASN A 320 6.18 -20.67 -2.76
CA ASN A 320 7.41 -19.97 -2.42
C ASN A 320 7.22 -18.45 -2.29
N LYS A 321 6.41 -17.85 -3.17
CA LYS A 321 6.13 -16.41 -3.16
C LYS A 321 5.44 -15.98 -1.87
N PHE A 322 4.48 -16.76 -1.37
CA PHE A 322 3.77 -16.42 -0.14
C PHE A 322 4.67 -16.46 1.10
N LEU A 323 5.60 -17.42 1.15
CA LEU A 323 6.62 -17.45 2.21
C LEU A 323 7.58 -16.27 2.10
N LEU A 324 8.08 -15.98 0.91
CA LEU A 324 9.02 -14.87 0.68
C LEU A 324 8.38 -13.52 1.00
N ASP A 325 7.14 -13.28 0.60
CA ASP A 325 6.44 -12.03 0.87
C ASP A 325 6.30 -11.77 2.38
N ALA A 326 5.97 -12.82 3.16
CA ALA A 326 5.87 -12.72 4.61
C ALA A 326 7.22 -12.54 5.30
N LEU A 327 8.25 -13.28 4.87
CA LEU A 327 9.58 -13.21 5.49
C LEU A 327 10.31 -11.89 5.18
N ARG A 328 10.13 -11.33 3.98
CA ARG A 328 10.79 -10.08 3.55
C ARG A 328 10.33 -8.85 4.33
N VAL A 329 9.17 -8.90 4.97
CA VAL A 329 8.66 -7.80 5.80
C VAL A 329 8.95 -7.98 7.29
N CYS A 330 9.59 -9.10 7.68
CA CYS A 330 10.10 -9.28 9.04
C CYS A 330 11.31 -8.36 9.27
N ASP A 331 11.28 -7.64 10.37
CA ASP A 331 12.36 -6.74 10.82
C ASP A 331 13.21 -7.34 11.95
N THR A 332 13.00 -8.62 12.25
CA THR A 332 13.76 -9.40 13.23
C THR A 332 14.76 -10.32 12.52
N ASP A 333 15.90 -10.59 13.15
CA ASP A 333 16.90 -11.53 12.62
C ASP A 333 16.38 -12.96 12.58
N GLU A 334 15.52 -13.32 13.53
CA GLU A 334 14.92 -14.65 13.67
C GLU A 334 13.41 -14.55 13.83
N VAL A 335 12.71 -15.60 13.44
CA VAL A 335 11.27 -15.76 13.65
C VAL A 335 10.95 -17.14 14.24
N ILE A 336 9.78 -17.26 14.85
CA ILE A 336 9.20 -18.53 15.25
C ILE A 336 8.11 -18.92 14.26
N ILE A 337 8.26 -20.11 13.67
CA ILE A 337 7.23 -20.74 12.84
C ILE A 337 6.50 -21.75 13.69
N LYS A 338 5.22 -21.54 13.93
CA LYS A 338 4.34 -22.47 14.65
C LYS A 338 3.77 -23.49 13.68
N LEU A 339 3.90 -24.76 14.01
CA LEU A 339 3.46 -25.89 13.19
C LEU A 339 2.33 -26.64 13.91
N SER A 340 1.43 -27.24 13.13
CA SER A 340 0.35 -28.10 13.67
C SER A 340 0.29 -29.44 12.93
N SER A 341 -0.09 -29.49 11.66
CA SER A 341 -0.11 -30.70 10.84
C SER A 341 0.15 -30.37 9.37
N PRO A 342 0.39 -31.36 8.50
CA PRO A 342 0.71 -31.10 7.08
C PRO A 342 -0.38 -30.38 6.29
N VAL A 343 -1.60 -30.32 6.79
CA VAL A 343 -2.76 -29.73 6.12
C VAL A 343 -3.27 -28.46 6.77
N HIS A 344 -2.68 -28.07 7.92
CA HIS A 344 -3.01 -26.84 8.61
C HIS A 344 -2.03 -25.72 8.25
N PRO A 345 -2.42 -24.46 8.37
CA PRO A 345 -1.52 -23.34 8.09
C PRO A 345 -0.32 -23.32 9.06
N ILE A 346 0.79 -22.80 8.59
CA ILE A 346 1.86 -22.34 9.47
C ILE A 346 1.58 -20.92 9.92
N ILE A 347 2.08 -20.57 11.10
CA ILE A 347 2.00 -19.21 11.64
C ILE A 347 3.41 -18.72 11.96
N ILE A 348 3.80 -17.61 11.34
CA ILE A 348 5.08 -16.94 11.55
C ILE A 348 4.86 -15.78 12.52
N VAL A 349 5.62 -15.75 13.61
CA VAL A 349 5.55 -14.70 14.64
C VAL A 349 6.95 -14.23 15.02
N PRO A 350 7.12 -13.04 15.63
CA PRO A 350 8.40 -12.60 16.14
C PRO A 350 8.88 -13.53 17.29
N THR A 351 10.15 -13.50 17.59
CA THR A 351 10.74 -14.26 18.71
C THR A 351 10.30 -13.70 20.07
N ASP A 352 9.93 -12.44 20.12
CA ASP A 352 9.46 -11.76 21.31
C ASP A 352 8.23 -10.89 21.00
N GLY A 353 7.25 -10.88 21.92
CA GLY A 353 6.01 -10.14 21.77
C GLY A 353 5.05 -10.73 20.73
N ASP A 354 4.11 -9.89 20.27
CA ASP A 354 3.01 -10.24 19.35
C ASP A 354 2.75 -9.15 18.28
N SER A 355 3.81 -8.39 17.95
CA SER A 355 3.71 -7.25 17.04
C SER A 355 3.17 -7.63 15.66
N PHE A 356 3.51 -8.82 15.14
CA PHE A 356 2.97 -9.34 13.88
C PHE A 356 2.64 -10.84 13.93
N LEU A 357 1.76 -11.25 13.04
CA LEU A 357 1.43 -12.64 12.78
C LEU A 357 1.17 -12.82 11.29
N PHE A 358 1.88 -13.78 10.65
CA PHE A 358 1.63 -14.17 9.28
C PHE A 358 1.21 -15.62 9.23
N LEU A 359 0.03 -15.90 8.65
CA LEU A 359 -0.49 -17.23 8.44
C LEU A 359 -0.39 -17.58 6.96
N ILE A 360 0.12 -18.79 6.65
CA ILE A 360 0.27 -19.27 5.27
C ILE A 360 -0.29 -20.68 5.17
N LEU A 361 -1.24 -20.87 4.25
CA LEU A 361 -1.81 -22.19 3.96
C LEU A 361 -0.81 -23.07 3.20
N PRO A 362 -0.72 -24.37 3.56
CA PRO A 362 0.08 -25.33 2.80
C PRO A 362 -0.57 -25.67 1.46
N VAL A 363 0.25 -26.11 0.52
CA VAL A 363 -0.17 -26.69 -0.76
C VAL A 363 0.02 -28.20 -0.69
N ARG A 364 -0.93 -28.97 -1.20
CA ARG A 364 -0.79 -30.43 -1.27
C ARG A 364 0.40 -30.81 -2.12
N LEU A 365 1.31 -31.58 -1.54
CA LEU A 365 2.38 -32.24 -2.28
C LEU A 365 1.78 -33.41 -3.06
N LYS A 366 2.16 -33.57 -4.32
CA LYS A 366 1.85 -34.79 -5.05
C LYS A 366 2.65 -35.93 -4.40
N THR A 367 1.98 -36.98 -4.00
CA THR A 367 2.61 -38.27 -3.67
C THR A 367 3.22 -38.81 -4.96
N GLU A 368 4.52 -39.09 -4.94
CA GLU A 368 5.20 -39.81 -6.01
C GLU A 368 4.74 -41.26 -6.06
#